data_202f864b1b6298815bd106eb4cf6c448
#
_entry.id   202f864b1b6298815bd106eb4cf6c448
#
_cell.length_a   1.000
_cell.length_b   1.000
_cell.length_c   1.000
_cell.angle_alpha   90.00
_cell.angle_beta   90.00
_cell.angle_gamma   90.00
#
_symmetry.space_group_name_H-M   'P 1'
#
loop_
_entity.id
_entity.type
_entity.pdbx_description
1 polymer ?
#
loop_
_entity_poly.entity_id
_entity_poly.type
_entity_poly.pdbx_seq_one_letter_code
_entity_poly.pdbx_strand_id
1 'polypeptide(L)'
;LKNFFDAMQALVAERKLLAYHDRSDGGLITTLAEMAFAGNCGVDVDISALGDNDLAVLFNEELGAVIQVSESELSAVREVLKAHDLLGLTYELGSVSSEDRFEITRGSKKLLSEKRSELRGIWAELTHQMQRLRDNPECADQEFEAKKATDNKGLSACLTYDVNEDIAAPYISKGVKPKVAVLREQGVNS
;
A
#
# COMPACT_ATOMS: atom_id res chain seq x y z
N LEU A 1 -14.35 15.46 3.65
CA LEU A 1 -12.98 15.42 3.13
C LEU A 1 -11.96 16.02 4.11
N LYS A 2 -12.20 17.23 4.66
CA LYS A 2 -11.30 17.87 5.63
C LYS A 2 -11.05 16.98 6.86
N ASN A 3 -12.09 16.48 7.49
CA ASN A 3 -11.98 15.59 8.65
C ASN A 3 -11.20 14.31 8.32
N PHE A 4 -11.39 13.75 7.13
CA PHE A 4 -10.63 12.59 6.65
C PHE A 4 -9.14 12.91 6.53
N PHE A 5 -8.79 14.01 5.90
CA PHE A 5 -7.40 14.45 5.78
C PHE A 5 -6.76 14.65 7.16
N ASP A 6 -7.42 15.39 8.05
CA ASP A 6 -6.92 15.68 9.40
C ASP A 6 -6.72 14.39 10.20
N ALA A 7 -7.65 13.42 10.11
CA ALA A 7 -7.52 12.11 10.76
C ALA A 7 -6.34 11.31 10.22
N MET A 8 -6.18 11.25 8.90
CA MET A 8 -5.06 10.51 8.29
C MET A 8 -3.72 11.13 8.66
N GLN A 9 -3.62 12.48 8.68
CA GLN A 9 -2.40 13.17 9.13
C GLN A 9 -2.08 12.84 10.60
N ALA A 10 -3.06 12.81 11.47
CA ALA A 10 -2.87 12.43 12.88
C ALA A 10 -2.36 10.98 13.00
N LEU A 11 -2.99 10.04 12.32
CA LEU A 11 -2.61 8.63 12.34
C LEU A 11 -1.19 8.40 11.80
N VAL A 12 -0.80 9.11 10.74
CA VAL A 12 0.56 9.06 10.18
C VAL A 12 1.58 9.66 11.14
N ALA A 13 1.29 10.83 11.72
CA ALA A 13 2.18 11.49 12.68
C ALA A 13 2.43 10.61 13.92
N GLU A 14 1.43 9.89 14.38
CA GLU A 14 1.51 8.96 15.50
C GLU A 14 2.06 7.57 15.12
N ARG A 15 2.38 7.33 13.84
CA ARG A 15 2.87 6.05 13.31
C ARG A 15 1.93 4.87 13.62
N LYS A 16 0.61 5.12 13.53
CA LYS A 16 -0.42 4.10 13.78
C LYS A 16 -0.75 3.23 12.59
N LEU A 17 -0.35 3.63 11.38
CA LEU A 17 -0.64 2.93 10.15
C LEU A 17 0.53 2.04 9.74
N LEU A 18 0.23 0.79 9.39
CA LEU A 18 1.16 -0.16 8.77
C LEU A 18 1.15 -0.03 7.24
N ALA A 19 -0.01 0.25 6.66
CA ALA A 19 -0.18 0.52 5.24
C ALA A 19 -1.38 1.45 5.01
N TYR A 20 -1.36 2.16 3.90
CA TYR A 20 -2.41 3.07 3.44
C TYR A 20 -2.51 3.03 1.92
N HIS A 21 -3.72 3.02 1.41
CA HIS A 21 -3.98 3.16 -0.02
C HIS A 21 -5.32 3.87 -0.23
N ASP A 22 -5.35 4.85 -1.13
CA ASP A 22 -6.60 5.49 -1.56
C ASP A 22 -7.48 4.50 -2.30
N ARG A 23 -8.79 4.59 -2.13
CA ARG A 23 -9.71 3.94 -3.04
C ARG A 23 -9.88 4.83 -4.26
N SER A 24 -9.35 4.38 -5.40
CA SER A 24 -9.31 5.11 -6.67
C SER A 24 -9.71 4.20 -7.82
N ASP A 25 -9.01 4.25 -8.94
CA ASP A 25 -9.32 3.50 -10.16
C ASP A 25 -9.51 2.00 -9.89
N GLY A 26 -10.62 1.44 -10.35
CA GLY A 26 -10.99 0.04 -10.14
C GLY A 26 -11.62 -0.27 -8.78
N GLY A 27 -11.80 0.72 -7.91
CA GLY A 27 -12.54 0.64 -6.66
C GLY A 27 -11.84 -0.18 -5.56
N LEU A 28 -12.63 -0.67 -4.60
CA LEU A 28 -12.12 -1.36 -3.41
C LEU A 28 -11.32 -2.62 -3.72
N ILE A 29 -11.75 -3.40 -4.71
CA ILE A 29 -11.08 -4.66 -5.07
C ILE A 29 -9.65 -4.41 -5.56
N THR A 30 -9.45 -3.40 -6.41
CA THR A 30 -8.13 -3.02 -6.92
C THR A 30 -7.27 -2.47 -5.79
N THR A 31 -7.79 -1.59 -4.95
CA THR A 31 -7.10 -1.08 -3.76
C THR A 31 -6.56 -2.20 -2.88
N LEU A 32 -7.40 -3.19 -2.54
CA LEU A 32 -7.01 -4.34 -1.72
C LEU A 32 -5.96 -5.21 -2.44
N ALA A 33 -6.12 -5.43 -3.74
CA ALA A 33 -5.19 -6.23 -4.52
C ALA A 33 -3.79 -5.56 -4.60
N GLU A 34 -3.74 -4.26 -4.87
CA GLU A 34 -2.48 -3.51 -4.92
C GLU A 34 -1.76 -3.46 -3.58
N MET A 35 -2.50 -3.31 -2.47
CA MET A 35 -1.94 -3.43 -1.12
C MET A 35 -1.37 -4.84 -0.87
N ALA A 36 -2.09 -5.89 -1.27
CA ALA A 36 -1.63 -7.27 -1.16
C ALA A 36 -0.37 -7.52 -2.02
N PHE A 37 -0.29 -6.94 -3.22
CA PHE A 37 0.89 -7.04 -4.09
C PHE A 37 2.10 -6.33 -3.49
N ALA A 38 1.90 -5.13 -2.94
CA ALA A 38 2.96 -4.34 -2.33
C ALA A 38 3.50 -5.01 -1.06
N GLY A 39 2.60 -5.54 -0.22
CA GLY A 39 2.95 -6.21 1.03
C GLY A 39 3.43 -7.66 0.84
N ASN A 40 3.27 -8.24 -0.36
CA ASN A 40 3.51 -9.66 -0.63
C ASN A 40 2.80 -10.58 0.37
N CYS A 41 1.58 -10.24 0.77
CA CYS A 41 0.78 -10.92 1.78
C CYS A 41 -0.57 -11.38 1.24
N GLY A 42 -1.16 -12.37 1.88
CA GLY A 42 -2.54 -12.78 1.64
C GLY A 42 -3.53 -11.79 2.25
N VAL A 43 -4.75 -11.78 1.72
CA VAL A 43 -5.85 -10.93 2.20
C VAL A 43 -7.11 -11.77 2.31
N ASP A 44 -7.76 -11.71 3.47
CA ASP A 44 -9.05 -12.30 3.74
C ASP A 44 -10.01 -11.21 4.24
N VAL A 45 -11.01 -10.85 3.44
CA VAL A 45 -11.95 -9.77 3.77
C VAL A 45 -13.41 -10.19 3.60
N ASP A 46 -14.28 -9.64 4.44
CA ASP A 46 -15.73 -9.76 4.37
C ASP A 46 -16.34 -8.37 4.13
N ILE A 47 -17.04 -8.23 3.01
CA ILE A 47 -17.68 -6.99 2.61
C ILE A 47 -19.14 -6.87 3.05
N SER A 48 -19.64 -7.73 3.94
CA SER A 48 -21.04 -7.75 4.38
C SER A 48 -21.52 -6.42 4.95
N ALA A 49 -20.63 -5.69 5.63
CA ALA A 49 -20.96 -4.40 6.26
C ALA A 49 -21.03 -3.22 5.27
N LEU A 50 -20.60 -3.39 4.02
CA LEU A 50 -20.44 -2.27 3.06
C LEU A 50 -21.68 -2.05 2.17
N GLY A 51 -22.75 -2.82 2.33
CA GLY A 51 -23.97 -2.72 1.53
C GLY A 51 -24.29 -4.01 0.75
N ASP A 52 -25.41 -4.06 0.05
CA ASP A 52 -25.99 -5.28 -0.49
C ASP A 52 -25.57 -5.59 -1.94
N ASN A 53 -25.06 -4.62 -2.68
CA ASN A 53 -24.69 -4.79 -4.08
C ASN A 53 -23.18 -5.07 -4.20
N ASP A 54 -22.82 -6.33 -4.46
CA ASP A 54 -21.43 -6.78 -4.56
C ASP A 54 -20.60 -5.95 -5.58
N LEU A 55 -21.18 -5.69 -6.77
CA LEU A 55 -20.47 -4.94 -7.82
C LEU A 55 -20.27 -3.48 -7.44
N ALA A 56 -21.27 -2.84 -6.85
CA ALA A 56 -21.14 -1.46 -6.40
C ALA A 56 -20.09 -1.35 -5.29
N VAL A 57 -20.10 -2.25 -4.31
CA VAL A 57 -19.12 -2.26 -3.20
C VAL A 57 -17.69 -2.46 -3.71
N LEU A 58 -17.49 -3.38 -4.65
CA LEU A 58 -16.14 -3.76 -5.10
C LEU A 58 -15.56 -2.79 -6.13
N PHE A 59 -16.39 -2.22 -7.02
CA PHE A 59 -15.91 -1.47 -8.18
C PHE A 59 -16.26 0.02 -8.19
N ASN A 60 -17.01 0.52 -7.18
CA ASN A 60 -17.31 1.93 -7.11
C ASN A 60 -16.08 2.74 -6.68
N GLU A 61 -15.75 3.78 -7.45
CA GLU A 61 -14.61 4.68 -7.26
C GLU A 61 -14.96 5.86 -6.34
N GLU A 62 -15.62 5.59 -5.23
CA GLU A 62 -15.92 6.61 -4.22
C GLU A 62 -14.67 7.06 -3.46
N LEU A 63 -14.72 8.29 -2.95
CA LEU A 63 -13.69 8.79 -2.04
C LEU A 63 -13.59 7.91 -0.79
N GLY A 64 -12.39 7.50 -0.47
CA GLY A 64 -12.10 6.67 0.68
C GLY A 64 -10.67 6.13 0.66
N ALA A 65 -10.35 5.34 1.66
CA ALA A 65 -9.05 4.67 1.73
C ALA A 65 -9.18 3.33 2.45
N VAL A 66 -8.23 2.45 2.21
CA VAL A 66 -7.99 1.24 2.98
C VAL A 66 -6.73 1.46 3.80
N ILE A 67 -6.82 1.21 5.09
CA ILE A 67 -5.69 1.28 6.01
C ILE A 67 -5.45 -0.08 6.65
N GLN A 68 -4.18 -0.40 6.90
CA GLN A 68 -3.79 -1.53 7.72
C GLN A 68 -3.26 -1.02 9.05
N VAL A 69 -3.74 -1.60 10.13
CA VAL A 69 -3.33 -1.27 11.50
C VAL A 69 -2.98 -2.56 12.26
N SER A 70 -2.13 -2.46 13.27
CA SER A 70 -1.93 -3.59 14.18
C SER A 70 -3.12 -3.75 15.12
N GLU A 71 -3.42 -4.97 15.54
CA GLU A 71 -4.50 -5.26 16.47
C GLU A 71 -4.35 -4.47 17.79
N SER A 72 -3.11 -4.30 18.26
CA SER A 72 -2.80 -3.54 19.47
C SER A 72 -3.13 -2.04 19.36
N GLU A 73 -3.13 -1.48 18.15
CA GLU A 73 -3.40 -0.06 17.88
C GLU A 73 -4.86 0.22 17.50
N LEU A 74 -5.65 -0.82 17.26
CA LEU A 74 -7.02 -0.67 16.74
C LEU A 74 -7.88 0.27 17.60
N SER A 75 -7.79 0.16 18.93
CA SER A 75 -8.56 1.03 19.84
C SER A 75 -8.12 2.50 19.73
N ALA A 76 -6.82 2.76 19.64
CA ALA A 76 -6.29 4.12 19.49
C ALA A 76 -6.69 4.73 18.13
N VAL A 77 -6.61 3.94 17.05
CA VAL A 77 -7.06 4.37 15.72
C VAL A 77 -8.55 4.72 15.72
N ARG A 78 -9.38 3.89 16.35
CA ARG A 78 -10.83 4.17 16.49
C ARG A 78 -11.12 5.47 17.23
N GLU A 79 -10.36 5.81 18.27
CA GLU A 79 -10.54 7.07 19.00
C GLU A 79 -10.16 8.28 18.12
N VAL A 80 -9.09 8.19 17.32
CA VAL A 80 -8.74 9.24 16.35
C VAL A 80 -9.85 9.41 15.31
N LEU A 81 -10.34 8.34 14.72
CA LEU A 81 -11.42 8.37 13.73
C LEU A 81 -12.71 8.96 14.32
N LYS A 82 -13.01 8.62 15.57
CA LYS A 82 -14.17 9.17 16.30
C LYS A 82 -14.02 10.67 16.56
N ALA A 83 -12.84 11.15 16.95
CA ALA A 83 -12.56 12.57 17.17
C ALA A 83 -12.74 13.41 15.90
N HIS A 84 -12.65 12.79 14.74
CA HIS A 84 -12.84 13.42 13.44
C HIS A 84 -14.18 13.08 12.76
N ASP A 85 -15.15 12.53 13.50
CA ASP A 85 -16.50 12.15 13.01
C ASP A 85 -16.49 11.11 11.89
N LEU A 86 -15.48 10.21 11.85
CA LEU A 86 -15.31 9.21 10.80
C LEU A 86 -15.65 7.79 11.23
N LEU A 87 -15.83 7.53 12.53
CA LEU A 87 -16.04 6.17 13.03
C LEU A 87 -17.27 5.50 12.39
N GLY A 88 -18.35 6.26 12.15
CA GLY A 88 -19.55 5.75 11.49
C GLY A 88 -19.40 5.47 9.98
N LEU A 89 -18.28 5.85 9.39
CA LEU A 89 -17.92 5.62 7.99
C LEU A 89 -16.74 4.64 7.85
N THR A 90 -16.34 4.02 8.96
CA THR A 90 -15.19 3.10 9.02
C THR A 90 -15.68 1.68 9.26
N TYR A 91 -15.15 0.75 8.49
CA TYR A 91 -15.52 -0.66 8.53
C TYR A 91 -14.27 -1.52 8.69
N GLU A 92 -14.32 -2.50 9.58
CA GLU A 92 -13.31 -3.55 9.65
C GLU A 92 -13.67 -4.61 8.61
N LEU A 93 -12.77 -4.85 7.68
CA LEU A 93 -13.02 -5.75 6.56
C LEU A 93 -12.44 -7.15 6.79
N GLY A 94 -11.34 -7.27 7.53
CA GLY A 94 -10.66 -8.55 7.71
C GLY A 94 -9.20 -8.41 8.05
N SER A 95 -8.40 -9.37 7.61
CA SER A 95 -6.99 -9.48 8.01
C SER A 95 -6.09 -9.87 6.85
N VAL A 96 -4.80 -9.66 7.05
CA VAL A 96 -3.72 -10.15 6.17
C VAL A 96 -3.14 -11.45 6.71
N SER A 97 -2.58 -12.26 5.81
CA SER A 97 -1.93 -13.54 6.15
C SER A 97 -0.62 -13.71 5.39
N SER A 98 0.17 -14.73 5.76
CA SER A 98 1.37 -15.12 5.02
C SER A 98 1.09 -16.05 3.83
N GLU A 99 -0.17 -16.41 3.60
CA GLU A 99 -0.56 -17.30 2.50
C GLU A 99 -0.61 -16.56 1.17
N ASP A 100 -0.37 -17.28 0.08
CA ASP A 100 -0.57 -16.77 -1.29
C ASP A 100 -2.05 -16.84 -1.66
N ARG A 101 -2.89 -16.10 -0.94
CA ARG A 101 -4.35 -16.11 -1.11
C ARG A 101 -4.93 -14.70 -1.09
N PHE A 102 -5.87 -14.46 -1.97
CA PHE A 102 -6.70 -13.26 -1.99
C PHE A 102 -8.17 -13.70 -1.98
N GLU A 103 -8.83 -13.48 -0.85
CA GLU A 103 -10.21 -13.94 -0.65
C GLU A 103 -11.13 -12.79 -0.26
N ILE A 104 -12.26 -12.70 -0.97
CA ILE A 104 -13.34 -11.76 -0.67
C ILE A 104 -14.61 -12.56 -0.45
N THR A 105 -15.26 -12.33 0.68
CA THR A 105 -16.51 -12.98 1.06
C THR A 105 -17.60 -11.95 1.36
N ARG A 106 -18.84 -12.44 1.37
CA ARG A 106 -19.99 -11.78 1.99
C ARG A 106 -20.64 -12.79 2.91
N GLY A 107 -20.31 -12.72 4.20
CA GLY A 107 -20.69 -13.75 5.16
C GLY A 107 -20.17 -15.13 4.72
N SER A 108 -21.07 -16.09 4.58
CA SER A 108 -20.71 -17.44 4.12
C SER A 108 -20.53 -17.57 2.59
N LYS A 109 -20.89 -16.52 1.82
CA LYS A 109 -20.78 -16.54 0.35
C LYS A 109 -19.40 -16.10 -0.07
N LYS A 110 -18.66 -16.98 -0.74
CA LYS A 110 -17.38 -16.64 -1.37
C LYS A 110 -17.64 -15.93 -2.69
N LEU A 111 -17.12 -14.71 -2.84
CA LEU A 111 -17.22 -13.89 -4.05
C LEU A 111 -16.00 -14.03 -4.95
N LEU A 112 -14.81 -14.05 -4.34
CA LEU A 112 -13.53 -14.23 -5.04
C LEU A 112 -12.61 -15.06 -4.13
N SER A 113 -11.86 -15.97 -4.72
CA SER A 113 -10.81 -16.72 -4.01
C SER A 113 -9.77 -17.17 -5.03
N GLU A 114 -8.68 -16.44 -5.09
CA GLU A 114 -7.61 -16.64 -6.07
C GLU A 114 -6.25 -16.56 -5.38
N LYS A 115 -5.21 -17.01 -6.07
CA LYS A 115 -3.85 -16.75 -5.61
C LYS A 115 -3.47 -15.30 -5.86
N ARG A 116 -2.95 -14.65 -4.84
CA ARG A 116 -2.43 -13.28 -4.96
C ARG A 116 -1.36 -13.17 -6.07
N SER A 117 -0.48 -14.18 -6.18
CA SER A 117 0.57 -14.23 -7.22
C SER A 117 0.00 -14.28 -8.63
N GLU A 118 -1.12 -14.99 -8.85
CA GLU A 118 -1.80 -15.05 -10.14
C GLU A 118 -2.46 -13.71 -10.48
N LEU A 119 -3.14 -13.09 -9.52
CA LEU A 119 -3.72 -11.75 -9.70
C LEU A 119 -2.65 -10.71 -10.01
N ARG A 120 -1.49 -10.79 -9.33
CA ARG A 120 -0.34 -9.91 -9.62
C ARG A 120 0.20 -10.11 -11.03
N GLY A 121 0.22 -11.34 -11.52
CA GLY A 121 0.57 -11.65 -12.90
C GLY A 121 -0.37 -10.97 -13.90
N ILE A 122 -1.69 -11.11 -13.71
CA ILE A 122 -2.71 -10.45 -14.53
C ILE A 122 -2.54 -8.93 -14.52
N TRP A 123 -2.38 -8.34 -13.34
CA TRP A 123 -2.18 -6.89 -13.16
C TRP A 123 -0.92 -6.37 -13.86
N ALA A 124 0.17 -7.15 -13.86
CA ALA A 124 1.45 -6.75 -14.44
C ALA A 124 1.59 -7.10 -15.95
N GLU A 125 0.67 -7.88 -16.52
CA GLU A 125 0.83 -8.44 -17.86
C GLU A 125 0.95 -7.37 -18.95
N LEU A 126 0.09 -6.36 -18.93
CA LEU A 126 0.14 -5.29 -19.94
C LEU A 126 1.51 -4.58 -19.93
N THR A 127 1.98 -4.21 -18.74
CA THR A 127 3.29 -3.58 -18.58
C THR A 127 4.41 -4.50 -19.07
N HIS A 128 4.35 -5.80 -18.76
CA HIS A 128 5.30 -6.79 -19.24
C HIS A 128 5.35 -6.86 -20.79
N GLN A 129 4.19 -6.92 -21.45
CA GLN A 129 4.15 -6.94 -22.92
C GLN A 129 4.74 -5.65 -23.52
N MET A 130 4.47 -4.50 -22.91
CA MET A 130 5.08 -3.23 -23.34
C MET A 130 6.60 -3.20 -23.12
N GLN A 131 7.07 -3.70 -21.99
CA GLN A 131 8.51 -3.81 -21.70
C GLN A 131 9.23 -4.72 -22.70
N ARG A 132 8.63 -5.87 -23.06
CA ARG A 132 9.21 -6.78 -24.05
C ARG A 132 9.39 -6.13 -25.42
N LEU A 133 8.54 -5.18 -25.79
CA LEU A 133 8.65 -4.45 -27.07
C LEU A 133 9.70 -3.35 -27.04
N ARG A 134 9.95 -2.77 -25.88
CA ARG A 134 10.85 -1.61 -25.71
C ARG A 134 12.25 -2.01 -25.26
N ASP A 135 12.32 -2.95 -24.31
CA ASP A 135 13.54 -3.29 -23.57
C ASP A 135 14.10 -4.65 -24.04
N ASN A 136 15.08 -5.21 -23.34
CA ASN A 136 15.54 -6.58 -23.59
C ASN A 136 14.44 -7.57 -23.17
N PRO A 137 13.90 -8.40 -24.11
CA PRO A 137 12.80 -9.31 -23.82
C PRO A 137 13.10 -10.32 -22.71
N GLU A 138 14.33 -10.86 -22.65
CA GLU A 138 14.72 -11.84 -21.63
C GLU A 138 14.71 -11.20 -20.22
N CYS A 139 15.19 -9.98 -20.10
CA CYS A 139 15.14 -9.24 -18.83
C CYS A 139 13.69 -8.92 -18.42
N ALA A 140 12.85 -8.52 -19.37
CA ALA A 140 11.44 -8.27 -19.12
C ALA A 140 10.70 -9.53 -18.65
N ASP A 141 10.99 -10.69 -19.26
CA ASP A 141 10.43 -11.98 -18.86
C ASP A 141 10.90 -12.39 -17.46
N GLN A 142 12.19 -12.21 -17.12
CA GLN A 142 12.73 -12.49 -15.79
C GLN A 142 12.09 -11.61 -14.71
N GLU A 143 11.91 -10.30 -14.99
CA GLU A 143 11.25 -9.39 -14.07
C GLU A 143 9.78 -9.79 -13.83
N PHE A 144 9.08 -10.16 -14.89
CA PHE A 144 7.68 -10.60 -14.78
C PHE A 144 7.53 -11.87 -13.94
N GLU A 145 8.38 -12.87 -14.15
CA GLU A 145 8.37 -14.09 -13.32
C GLU A 145 8.75 -13.80 -11.88
N ALA A 146 9.73 -12.91 -11.65
CA ALA A 146 10.10 -12.49 -10.29
C ALA A 146 8.95 -11.78 -9.55
N LYS A 147 8.07 -11.03 -10.25
CA LYS A 147 6.88 -10.41 -9.67
C LYS A 147 5.84 -11.43 -9.17
N LYS A 148 5.76 -12.59 -9.81
CA LYS A 148 4.84 -13.67 -9.43
C LYS A 148 5.41 -14.61 -8.37
N ALA A 149 6.73 -14.63 -8.17
CA ALA A 149 7.39 -15.51 -7.22
C ALA A 149 7.00 -15.13 -5.77
N THR A 150 6.42 -16.08 -5.05
CA THR A 150 5.90 -15.86 -3.68
C THR A 150 7.01 -15.76 -2.63
N ASP A 151 8.20 -16.31 -2.93
CA ASP A 151 9.38 -16.30 -2.09
C ASP A 151 10.35 -15.15 -2.40
N ASN A 152 10.04 -14.34 -3.40
CA ASN A 152 10.84 -13.17 -3.76
C ASN A 152 10.71 -12.07 -2.71
N LYS A 153 11.77 -11.87 -1.93
CA LYS A 153 11.83 -10.84 -0.87
C LYS A 153 12.08 -9.42 -1.41
N GLY A 154 12.21 -9.25 -2.72
CA GLY A 154 12.58 -7.99 -3.33
C GLY A 154 14.05 -7.62 -3.13
N LEU A 155 14.35 -6.35 -3.35
CA LEU A 155 15.69 -5.81 -3.16
C LEU A 155 15.94 -5.54 -1.68
N SER A 156 17.13 -5.90 -1.21
CA SER A 156 17.60 -5.61 0.13
C SER A 156 18.94 -4.86 0.08
N ALA A 157 19.10 -3.86 0.94
CA ALA A 157 20.35 -3.14 1.07
C ALA A 157 21.30 -3.89 2.02
N CYS A 158 22.56 -4.03 1.60
CA CYS A 158 23.64 -4.46 2.48
C CYS A 158 24.39 -3.21 2.94
N LEU A 159 24.03 -2.70 4.11
CA LEU A 159 24.58 -1.45 4.62
C LEU A 159 25.91 -1.70 5.32
N THR A 160 26.87 -0.77 5.09
CA THR A 160 28.18 -0.77 5.75
C THR A 160 28.26 0.23 6.92
N TYR A 161 27.14 0.86 7.24
CA TYR A 161 27.01 1.86 8.30
C TYR A 161 25.75 1.58 9.15
N ASP A 162 25.67 2.15 10.36
CA ASP A 162 24.48 2.08 11.21
C ASP A 162 23.47 3.14 10.76
N VAL A 163 22.28 2.69 10.33
CA VAL A 163 21.19 3.60 9.87
C VAL A 163 20.62 4.45 11.01
N ASN A 164 20.83 4.06 12.26
CA ASN A 164 20.35 4.80 13.42
C ASN A 164 21.35 5.85 13.90
N GLU A 165 22.56 5.86 13.35
CA GLU A 165 23.57 6.88 13.65
C GLU A 165 23.21 8.19 12.97
N ASP A 166 22.90 9.22 13.76
CA ASP A 166 22.72 10.58 13.24
C ASP A 166 24.09 11.26 13.10
N ILE A 167 24.72 11.04 11.96
CA ILE A 167 26.02 11.65 11.62
C ILE A 167 25.95 13.19 11.51
N ALA A 168 24.76 13.76 11.36
CA ALA A 168 24.56 15.21 11.28
C ALA A 168 24.43 15.86 12.66
N ALA A 169 24.02 15.11 13.68
CA ALA A 169 23.80 15.63 15.05
C ALA A 169 24.94 16.49 15.60
N PRO A 170 26.23 16.13 15.42
CA PRO A 170 27.34 16.96 15.89
C PRO A 170 27.45 18.33 15.22
N TYR A 171 26.80 18.50 14.06
CA TYR A 171 26.89 19.70 13.21
C TYR A 171 25.63 20.55 13.23
N ILE A 172 24.52 20.01 13.69
CA ILE A 172 23.24 20.73 13.80
C ILE A 172 23.36 21.83 14.87
N SER A 173 22.80 22.99 14.60
CA SER A 173 22.74 24.15 15.52
C SER A 173 24.08 24.84 15.83
N LYS A 174 25.18 24.52 15.13
CA LYS A 174 26.47 25.21 15.31
C LYS A 174 26.57 26.59 14.63
N GLY A 175 25.46 27.05 14.02
CA GLY A 175 25.44 28.35 13.31
C GLY A 175 26.26 28.43 12.01
N VAL A 176 26.97 27.38 11.65
CA VAL A 176 27.73 27.29 10.40
C VAL A 176 26.80 26.84 9.29
N LYS A 177 26.65 27.67 8.26
CA LYS A 177 25.90 27.36 7.04
C LYS A 177 26.89 27.19 5.88
N PRO A 178 27.26 25.94 5.53
CA PRO A 178 28.16 25.73 4.41
C PRO A 178 27.54 26.25 3.10
N LYS A 179 28.35 26.82 2.23
CA LYS A 179 27.90 27.22 0.90
C LYS A 179 27.91 25.97 0.00
N VAL A 180 26.80 25.72 -0.67
CA VAL A 180 26.65 24.64 -1.64
C VAL A 180 26.52 25.27 -3.03
N ALA A 181 27.35 24.83 -3.97
CA ALA A 181 27.18 25.15 -5.37
C ALA A 181 26.39 24.04 -6.04
N VAL A 182 25.23 24.38 -6.60
CA VAL A 182 24.42 23.45 -7.38
C VAL A 182 24.66 23.73 -8.85
N LEU A 183 25.36 22.82 -9.52
CA LEU A 183 25.54 22.88 -10.96
C LEU A 183 24.31 22.32 -11.64
N ARG A 184 23.69 23.12 -12.51
CA ARG A 184 22.60 22.71 -13.36
C ARG A 184 23.12 22.51 -14.76
N GLU A 185 23.09 21.28 -15.26
CA GLU A 185 23.38 20.98 -16.63
C GLU A 185 22.06 20.77 -17.38
N GLN A 186 21.70 19.59 -17.74
CA GLN A 186 20.42 19.31 -18.40
C GLN A 186 19.46 18.56 -17.47
N GLY A 187 18.15 18.75 -17.65
CA GLY A 187 17.14 17.89 -17.05
C GLY A 187 17.02 17.96 -15.53
N VAL A 188 17.40 19.06 -14.91
CA VAL A 188 17.12 19.26 -13.49
C VAL A 188 15.64 19.57 -13.34
N ASN A 189 14.86 18.56 -13.08
CA ASN A 189 13.47 18.68 -12.72
C ASN A 189 13.35 19.04 -11.24
N SER A 190 12.57 20.03 -10.95
CA SER A 190 12.17 20.41 -9.60
C SER A 190 10.80 19.85 -9.32
#